data_28d081250a7679ed7b6855e56b65e416
#
_entry.id   28d081250a7679ed7b6855e56b65e416
#
_cell.length_a   1.000
_cell.length_b   1.000
_cell.length_c   1.000
_cell.angle_alpha   90.00
_cell.angle_beta   90.00
_cell.angle_gamma   90.00
#
_symmetry.space_group_name_H-M   'P 1'
#
loop_
_entity.id
_entity.type
_entity.pdbx_description
1 polymer ?
#
loop_
_entity_poly.entity_id
_entity_poly.type
_entity_poly.pdbx_seq_one_letter_code
_entity_poly.pdbx_strand_id
1 'polypeptide(L)'
;MLENQLCFAMYSASLAMTKVYKKILKDIDLTYPQYLVMLVLWEKDEVTVSDLGGKLFLDSGTLTPLLKRMETMGLLHRARDVEDERRVVVRLSQEGRALRKRAMAVPERLMCSLPPLEQVANLREQLKVLRKGLLDDAED
;
A
#
# COMPACT_ATOMS: atom_id res chain seq x y z
N MET A 1 4.77 2.89 30.68
CA MET A 1 3.93 1.72 30.64
C MET A 1 4.19 0.95 29.35
N LEU A 2 4.21 -0.38 29.46
CA LEU A 2 4.59 -1.26 28.33
C LEU A 2 3.72 -1.04 27.08
N GLU A 3 2.42 -0.89 27.29
CA GLU A 3 1.45 -0.68 26.23
C GLU A 3 1.74 0.60 25.43
N ASN A 4 2.04 1.69 26.14
CA ASN A 4 2.40 2.96 25.49
C ASN A 4 3.72 2.86 24.75
N GLN A 5 4.65 2.07 25.27
CA GLN A 5 5.94 1.86 24.62
C GLN A 5 5.78 1.09 23.31
N LEU A 6 4.93 0.05 23.28
CA LEU A 6 4.64 -0.69 22.07
C LEU A 6 3.99 0.19 21.00
N CYS A 7 2.97 0.93 21.38
CA CYS A 7 2.27 1.83 20.45
C CYS A 7 3.20 2.89 19.88
N PHE A 8 4.03 3.49 20.71
CA PHE A 8 5.00 4.48 20.28
C PHE A 8 6.07 3.85 19.37
N ALA A 9 6.53 2.64 19.69
CA ALA A 9 7.49 1.93 18.85
C ALA A 9 6.92 1.66 17.46
N MET A 10 5.66 1.22 17.37
CA MET A 10 5.00 0.99 16.10
C MET A 10 4.84 2.28 15.31
N TYR A 11 4.38 3.33 15.96
CA TYR A 11 4.16 4.63 15.33
C TYR A 11 5.47 5.21 14.79
N SER A 12 6.51 5.24 15.63
CA SER A 12 7.80 5.80 15.25
C SER A 12 8.50 4.96 14.19
N ALA A 13 8.39 3.63 14.26
CA ALA A 13 8.91 2.73 13.22
C ALA A 13 8.21 2.97 11.89
N SER A 14 6.89 3.16 11.90
CA SER A 14 6.12 3.48 10.70
C SER A 14 6.58 4.79 10.07
N LEU A 15 6.80 5.82 10.88
CA LEU A 15 7.32 7.11 10.39
C LEU A 15 8.71 6.95 9.77
N ALA A 16 9.59 6.20 10.44
CA ALA A 16 10.94 5.96 9.94
C ALA A 16 10.92 5.20 8.62
N MET A 17 10.06 4.19 8.51
CA MET A 17 9.87 3.42 7.29
C MET A 17 9.39 4.31 6.14
N THR A 18 8.45 5.21 6.42
CA THR A 18 7.94 6.16 5.43
C THR A 18 9.06 7.06 4.89
N LYS A 19 9.97 7.49 5.74
CA LYS A 19 11.13 8.31 5.33
C LYS A 19 12.06 7.53 4.40
N VAL A 20 12.30 6.25 4.71
CA VAL A 20 13.14 5.38 3.86
C VAL A 20 12.48 5.18 2.51
N TYR A 21 11.18 4.85 2.49
CA TYR A 21 10.43 4.69 1.24
C TYR A 21 10.38 5.97 0.41
N LYS A 22 10.23 7.12 1.05
CA LYS A 22 10.24 8.41 0.34
C LYS A 22 11.53 8.58 -0.47
N LYS A 23 12.66 8.20 0.12
CA LYS A 23 13.96 8.26 -0.54
C LYS A 23 14.07 7.23 -1.68
N ILE A 24 13.65 5.99 -1.43
CA ILE A 24 13.71 4.91 -2.41
C ILE A 24 12.77 5.17 -3.59
N LEU A 25 11.55 5.63 -3.30
CA LEU A 25 10.51 5.82 -4.32
C LEU A 25 10.67 7.09 -5.13
N LYS A 26 11.62 7.95 -4.78
CA LYS A 26 11.86 9.20 -5.49
C LYS A 26 12.12 8.99 -6.98
N ASP A 27 12.86 7.94 -7.32
CA ASP A 27 13.22 7.64 -8.71
C ASP A 27 12.03 7.24 -9.57
N ILE A 28 10.95 6.78 -8.97
CA ILE A 28 9.73 6.41 -9.69
C ILE A 28 8.55 7.34 -9.36
N ASP A 29 8.83 8.40 -8.61
CA ASP A 29 7.89 9.50 -8.35
C ASP A 29 6.59 9.06 -7.67
N LEU A 30 6.66 8.08 -6.78
CA LEU A 30 5.51 7.58 -6.03
C LEU A 30 5.68 7.85 -4.54
N THR A 31 4.56 8.10 -3.86
CA THR A 31 4.49 8.01 -2.41
C THR A 31 4.33 6.53 -2.01
N TYR A 32 4.52 6.22 -0.74
CA TYR A 32 4.35 4.84 -0.28
C TYR A 32 2.92 4.31 -0.51
N PRO A 33 1.84 5.04 -0.16
CA PRO A 33 0.49 4.57 -0.47
C PRO A 33 0.25 4.34 -1.96
N GLN A 34 0.79 5.20 -2.82
CA GLN A 34 0.68 5.02 -4.28
C GLN A 34 1.41 3.76 -4.72
N TYR A 35 2.58 3.50 -4.16
CA TYR A 35 3.34 2.28 -4.44
C TYR A 35 2.55 1.03 -4.05
N LEU A 36 1.87 1.04 -2.89
CA LEU A 36 1.03 -0.06 -2.45
C LEU A 36 -0.12 -0.33 -3.44
N VAL A 37 -0.77 0.71 -3.93
CA VAL A 37 -1.81 0.57 -4.95
C VAL A 37 -1.24 -0.10 -6.19
N MET A 38 -0.08 0.36 -6.65
CA MET A 38 0.57 -0.21 -7.83
C MET A 38 0.94 -1.68 -7.62
N LEU A 39 1.43 -2.04 -6.43
CA LEU A 39 1.77 -3.44 -6.12
C LEU A 39 0.56 -4.36 -6.29
N VAL A 40 -0.61 -3.93 -5.80
CA VAL A 40 -1.84 -4.70 -5.96
C VAL A 40 -2.19 -4.86 -7.43
N LEU A 41 -2.13 -3.75 -8.19
CA LEU A 41 -2.52 -3.76 -9.61
C LEU A 41 -1.51 -4.51 -10.49
N TRP A 42 -0.23 -4.47 -10.16
CA TRP A 42 0.78 -5.23 -10.89
C TRP A 42 0.62 -6.74 -10.66
N GLU A 43 0.15 -7.14 -9.50
CA GLU A 43 -0.12 -8.54 -9.19
C GLU A 43 -1.38 -9.02 -9.88
N LYS A 44 -2.45 -8.23 -9.81
CA LYS A 44 -3.73 -8.51 -10.46
C LYS A 44 -4.39 -7.20 -10.85
N ASP A 45 -4.39 -6.90 -12.14
CA ASP A 45 -5.03 -5.71 -12.70
C ASP A 45 -6.56 -5.84 -12.64
N GLU A 46 -7.25 -4.75 -12.86
CA GLU A 46 -8.72 -4.69 -12.94
C GLU A 46 -9.39 -5.14 -11.63
N VAL A 47 -9.13 -4.40 -10.56
CA VAL A 47 -9.75 -4.64 -9.25
C VAL A 47 -10.75 -3.53 -8.95
N THR A 48 -11.75 -3.84 -8.14
CA THR A 48 -12.70 -2.80 -7.69
C THR A 48 -12.04 -1.94 -6.62
N VAL A 49 -12.53 -0.71 -6.47
CA VAL A 49 -12.09 0.19 -5.39
C VAL A 49 -12.31 -0.47 -4.03
N SER A 50 -13.44 -1.18 -3.88
CA SER A 50 -13.77 -1.87 -2.63
C SER A 50 -12.74 -2.97 -2.30
N ASP A 51 -12.37 -3.81 -3.30
CA ASP A 51 -11.38 -4.86 -3.11
C ASP A 51 -10.01 -4.27 -2.77
N LEU A 52 -9.66 -3.19 -3.46
CA LEU A 52 -8.39 -2.50 -3.23
C LEU A 52 -8.31 -1.95 -1.80
N GLY A 53 -9.39 -1.31 -1.34
CA GLY A 53 -9.48 -0.80 0.02
C GLY A 53 -9.35 -1.91 1.06
N GLY A 54 -10.00 -3.04 0.82
CA GLY A 54 -9.91 -4.20 1.71
C GLY A 54 -8.50 -4.74 1.82
N LYS A 55 -7.79 -4.84 0.70
CA LYS A 55 -6.40 -5.33 0.69
C LYS A 55 -5.43 -4.38 1.37
N LEU A 56 -5.64 -3.08 1.23
CA LEU A 56 -4.74 -2.06 1.76
C LEU A 56 -5.14 -1.54 3.14
N PHE A 57 -6.26 -2.00 3.68
CA PHE A 57 -6.81 -1.53 4.97
C PHE A 57 -7.09 -0.03 4.94
N LEU A 58 -7.56 0.48 3.78
CA LEU A 58 -7.92 1.88 3.60
C LEU A 58 -9.41 2.00 3.33
N ASP A 59 -10.03 3.00 3.95
CA ASP A 59 -11.43 3.32 3.68
C ASP A 59 -11.56 4.09 2.35
N SER A 60 -12.80 4.19 1.86
CA SER A 60 -13.07 4.86 0.58
C SER A 60 -12.75 6.36 0.64
N GLY A 61 -12.92 6.98 1.81
CA GLY A 61 -12.61 8.40 2.00
C GLY A 61 -11.13 8.71 1.82
N THR A 62 -10.26 7.78 2.18
CA THR A 62 -8.82 7.90 2.00
C THR A 62 -8.39 7.45 0.60
N LEU A 63 -8.98 6.35 0.13
CA LEU A 63 -8.57 5.71 -1.13
C LEU A 63 -8.99 6.50 -2.36
N THR A 64 -10.21 7.06 -2.37
CA THR A 64 -10.73 7.78 -3.55
C THR A 64 -9.85 8.97 -3.96
N PRO A 65 -9.45 9.88 -3.05
CA PRO A 65 -8.53 10.95 -3.41
C PRO A 65 -7.16 10.44 -3.89
N LEU A 66 -6.68 9.36 -3.30
CA LEU A 66 -5.42 8.73 -3.68
C LEU A 66 -5.48 8.24 -5.14
N LEU A 67 -6.53 7.51 -5.49
CA LEU A 67 -6.71 6.99 -6.84
C LEU A 67 -6.92 8.11 -7.86
N LYS A 68 -7.66 9.15 -7.49
CA LYS A 68 -7.90 10.31 -8.35
C LYS A 68 -6.58 10.99 -8.71
N ARG A 69 -5.69 11.14 -7.73
CA ARG A 69 -4.38 11.72 -7.95
C ARG A 69 -3.53 10.85 -8.88
N MET A 70 -3.57 9.53 -8.70
CA MET A 70 -2.83 8.59 -9.55
C MET A 70 -3.38 8.57 -10.97
N GLU A 71 -4.67 8.75 -11.14
CA GLU A 71 -5.28 8.89 -12.46
C GLU A 71 -4.77 10.16 -13.16
N THR A 72 -4.70 11.26 -12.43
CA THR A 72 -4.14 12.52 -12.94
C THR A 72 -2.67 12.36 -13.33
N MET A 73 -1.92 11.52 -12.61
CA MET A 73 -0.53 11.20 -12.94
C MET A 73 -0.38 10.30 -14.17
N GLY A 74 -1.49 9.79 -14.69
CA GLY A 74 -1.47 8.93 -15.87
C GLY A 74 -1.14 7.47 -15.60
N LEU A 75 -1.27 7.01 -14.36
CA LEU A 75 -0.87 5.64 -13.98
C LEU A 75 -2.02 4.64 -14.05
N LEU A 76 -3.25 5.10 -13.89
CA LEU A 76 -4.42 4.22 -13.88
C LEU A 76 -5.67 4.96 -14.36
N HIS A 77 -6.71 4.18 -14.60
CA HIS A 77 -8.03 4.69 -14.96
C HIS A 77 -9.07 4.09 -14.02
N ARG A 78 -10.09 4.87 -13.71
CA ARG A 78 -11.25 4.42 -12.94
C ARG A 78 -12.48 4.49 -13.83
N ALA A 79 -13.26 3.44 -13.84
CA ALA A 79 -14.52 3.41 -14.60
C ALA A 79 -15.57 2.63 -13.83
N ARG A 80 -16.80 3.06 -13.93
CA ARG A 80 -17.91 2.30 -13.35
C ARG A 80 -18.06 1.00 -14.13
N ASP A 81 -18.37 -0.07 -13.40
CA ASP A 81 -18.59 -1.37 -14.00
C ASP A 81 -19.82 -1.30 -14.92
N VAL A 82 -19.70 -1.87 -16.12
CA VAL A 82 -20.79 -1.90 -17.10
C VAL A 82 -21.98 -2.70 -16.56
N GLU A 83 -21.73 -3.74 -15.80
CA GLU A 83 -22.77 -4.63 -15.28
C GLU A 83 -23.37 -4.13 -13.98
N ASP A 84 -22.59 -3.42 -13.15
CA ASP A 84 -23.04 -2.89 -11.87
C ASP A 84 -22.44 -1.50 -11.63
N GLU A 85 -23.23 -0.47 -11.84
CA GLU A 85 -22.80 0.93 -11.73
C GLU A 85 -22.35 1.34 -10.32
N ARG A 86 -22.66 0.54 -9.30
CA ARG A 86 -22.21 0.81 -7.93
C ARG A 86 -20.75 0.43 -7.73
N ARG A 87 -20.17 -0.33 -8.65
CA ARG A 87 -18.78 -0.81 -8.59
C ARG A 87 -17.92 0.07 -9.49
N VAL A 88 -16.80 0.53 -8.93
CA VAL A 88 -15.79 1.26 -9.69
C VAL A 88 -14.59 0.34 -9.85
N VAL A 89 -14.19 0.11 -11.10
CA VAL A 89 -13.05 -0.75 -11.45
C VAL A 89 -11.83 0.13 -11.71
N VAL A 90 -10.69 -0.27 -11.14
CA VAL A 90 -9.41 0.39 -11.32
C VAL A 90 -8.55 -0.46 -12.26
N ARG A 91 -7.98 0.18 -13.25
CA ARG A 91 -7.20 -0.48 -14.30
C ARG A 91 -5.91 0.30 -14.56
N LEU A 92 -4.80 -0.40 -14.71
CA LEU A 92 -3.52 0.23 -15.06
C LEU A 92 -3.58 0.85 -16.44
N SER A 93 -2.96 2.02 -16.60
CA SER A 93 -2.64 2.57 -17.90
C SER A 93 -1.42 1.84 -18.48
N GLN A 94 -1.06 2.15 -19.73
CA GLN A 94 0.16 1.63 -20.32
C GLN A 94 1.39 2.09 -19.53
N GLU A 95 1.43 3.36 -19.12
CA GLU A 95 2.49 3.93 -18.30
C GLU A 95 2.57 3.26 -16.93
N GLY A 96 1.42 2.96 -16.33
CA GLY A 96 1.37 2.27 -15.06
C GLY A 96 1.96 0.85 -15.15
N ARG A 97 1.66 0.14 -16.22
CA ARG A 97 2.25 -1.20 -16.46
C ARG A 97 3.75 -1.11 -16.69
N ALA A 98 4.19 -0.13 -17.47
CA ALA A 98 5.61 0.04 -17.81
C ALA A 98 6.44 0.40 -16.57
N LEU A 99 5.85 1.09 -15.61
CA LEU A 99 6.53 1.52 -14.39
C LEU A 99 7.00 0.34 -13.55
N ARG A 100 6.38 -0.83 -13.68
CA ARG A 100 6.73 -2.03 -12.93
C ARG A 100 8.22 -2.38 -13.05
N LYS A 101 8.80 -2.25 -14.24
CA LYS A 101 10.22 -2.57 -14.46
C LYS A 101 11.13 -1.71 -13.58
N ARG A 102 10.83 -0.41 -13.51
CA ARG A 102 11.61 0.51 -12.69
C ARG A 102 11.40 0.27 -11.21
N ALA A 103 10.22 -0.18 -10.82
CA ALA A 103 9.87 -0.45 -9.43
C ALA A 103 10.49 -1.74 -8.90
N MET A 104 11.01 -2.62 -9.75
CA MET A 104 11.60 -3.89 -9.33
C MET A 104 12.82 -3.71 -8.42
N ALA A 105 13.48 -2.58 -8.49
CA ALA A 105 14.63 -2.28 -7.64
C ALA A 105 14.24 -1.88 -6.21
N VAL A 106 12.97 -1.55 -5.97
CA VAL A 106 12.52 -1.05 -4.66
C VAL A 106 12.73 -2.05 -3.53
N PRO A 107 12.29 -3.33 -3.66
CA PRO A 107 12.48 -4.29 -2.59
C PRO A 107 13.94 -4.50 -2.19
N GLU A 108 14.84 -4.55 -3.16
CA GLU A 108 16.28 -4.72 -2.89
C GLU A 108 16.86 -3.55 -2.11
N ARG A 109 16.47 -2.33 -2.49
CA ARG A 109 16.94 -1.12 -1.80
C ARG A 109 16.40 -1.05 -0.38
N LEU A 110 15.16 -1.48 -0.18
CA LEU A 110 14.56 -1.53 1.15
C LEU A 110 15.28 -2.54 2.05
N MET A 111 15.65 -3.69 1.51
CA MET A 111 16.34 -4.74 2.26
C MET A 111 17.64 -4.26 2.90
N CYS A 112 18.31 -3.27 2.31
CA CYS A 112 19.52 -2.68 2.89
C CYS A 112 19.27 -2.00 4.24
N SER A 113 18.04 -1.61 4.51
CA SER A 113 17.65 -0.93 5.75
C SER A 113 16.98 -1.86 6.76
N LEU A 114 16.78 -3.13 6.40
CA LEU A 114 16.04 -4.08 7.23
C LEU A 114 16.99 -5.09 7.89
N PRO A 115 16.55 -5.69 9.02
CA PRO A 115 17.29 -6.79 9.64
C PRO A 115 17.25 -8.05 8.75
N PRO A 116 17.94 -9.14 9.14
CA PRO A 116 17.92 -10.38 8.36
C PRO A 116 16.50 -10.87 8.05
N LEU A 117 16.33 -11.53 6.90
CA LEU A 117 15.03 -11.96 6.39
C LEU A 117 14.21 -12.76 7.40
N GLU A 118 14.86 -13.61 8.19
CA GLU A 118 14.18 -14.41 9.21
C GLU A 118 13.50 -13.51 10.27
N GLN A 119 14.21 -12.48 10.72
CA GLN A 119 13.64 -11.53 11.68
C GLN A 119 12.52 -10.71 11.06
N VAL A 120 12.66 -10.33 9.80
CA VAL A 120 11.61 -9.60 9.07
C VAL A 120 10.34 -10.45 8.97
N ALA A 121 10.48 -11.73 8.62
CA ALA A 121 9.34 -12.65 8.51
C ALA A 121 8.62 -12.83 9.85
N ASN A 122 9.37 -13.00 10.92
CA ASN A 122 8.80 -13.14 12.27
C ASN A 122 8.05 -11.88 12.69
N LEU A 123 8.66 -10.72 12.51
CA LEU A 123 8.07 -9.44 12.87
C LEU A 123 6.79 -9.20 12.07
N ARG A 124 6.82 -9.50 10.77
CA ARG A 124 5.65 -9.35 9.90
C ARG A 124 4.48 -10.19 10.42
N GLU A 125 4.72 -11.46 10.75
CA GLU A 125 3.66 -12.34 11.25
C GLU A 125 3.11 -11.86 12.60
N GLN A 126 3.97 -11.40 13.49
CA GLN A 126 3.54 -10.84 14.77
C GLN A 126 2.69 -9.58 14.59
N LEU A 127 3.08 -8.71 13.66
CA LEU A 127 2.31 -7.49 13.37
C LEU A 127 0.97 -7.80 12.72
N LYS A 128 0.88 -8.83 11.88
CA LYS A 128 -0.40 -9.27 11.30
C LYS A 128 -1.39 -9.75 12.39
N VAL A 129 -0.90 -10.51 13.34
CA VAL A 129 -1.73 -11.00 14.46
C VAL A 129 -2.20 -9.81 15.30
N LEU A 130 -1.30 -8.90 15.62
CA LEU A 130 -1.62 -7.70 16.38
C LEU A 130 -2.66 -6.84 15.65
N ARG A 131 -2.46 -6.63 14.35
CA ARG A 131 -3.39 -5.86 13.51
C ARG A 131 -4.79 -6.46 13.53
N LYS A 132 -4.89 -7.78 13.39
CA LYS A 132 -6.17 -8.46 13.39
C LYS A 132 -6.91 -8.23 14.72
N GLY A 133 -6.23 -8.38 15.84
CA GLY A 133 -6.83 -8.13 17.15
C GLY A 133 -7.28 -6.69 17.33
N LEU A 134 -6.46 -5.73 16.87
CA LEU A 134 -6.80 -4.31 16.96
C LEU A 134 -8.02 -3.96 16.11
N LEU A 135 -8.11 -4.52 14.90
CA LEU A 135 -9.25 -4.27 14.01
C LEU A 135 -10.53 -4.89 14.53
N ASP A 136 -10.46 -6.11 15.08
CA ASP A 136 -11.63 -6.78 15.68
C ASP A 136 -12.16 -5.96 16.85
N ASP A 137 -11.29 -5.41 17.70
CA ASP A 137 -11.69 -4.57 18.83
C ASP A 137 -12.23 -3.22 18.38
N ALA A 138 -11.71 -2.67 17.31
CA ALA A 138 -12.14 -1.36 16.81
C ALA A 138 -13.54 -1.40 16.18
N GLU A 139 -14.00 -2.57 15.72
CA GLU A 139 -15.33 -2.75 15.15
C GLU A 139 -16.43 -2.88 16.21
N ASP A 140 -16.06 -3.17 17.45
CA ASP A 140 -16.95 -3.24 18.59
C ASP A 140 -17.18 -1.83 19.15
#